data_344c61b6bce9e34bed9e5a74aeb6634b
#
_entry.id   344c61b6bce9e34bed9e5a74aeb6634b
#
_cell.length_a   1.000
_cell.length_b   1.000
_cell.length_c   1.000
_cell.angle_alpha   90.00
_cell.angle_beta   90.00
_cell.angle_gamma   90.00
#
_symmetry.space_group_name_H-M   'P 1'
#
loop_
_entity.id
_entity.type
_entity.pdbx_description
1 polymer ?
#
loop_
_entity_poly.entity_id
_entity_poly.type
_entity_poly.pdbx_seq_one_letter_code
_entity_poly.pdbx_strand_id
1 'polypeptide(L)'
;AGKISRIDVFTNTVNYSADFATTEHPDFLNIEGDSLYFFLDGGVFVGNALDYLVPTAAQLTVPFFYNMNIINGKLYGCNAGDFASNGTVEVYDLSTNALEATLNVGIIPGNVYLNE
;
A
#
# COMPACT_ATOMS: atom_id res chain seq x y z
N ALA A 1 11.65 -12.01 7.82
CA ALA A 1 11.89 -11.10 6.72
C ALA A 1 10.75 -11.17 5.69
N GLY A 2 10.37 -10.04 5.14
CA GLY A 2 9.39 -9.98 4.06
C GLY A 2 10.00 -10.29 2.70
N LYS A 3 9.13 -10.58 1.75
CA LYS A 3 9.54 -10.86 0.37
C LYS A 3 8.45 -10.38 -0.60
N ILE A 4 8.87 -9.79 -1.72
CA ILE A 4 7.98 -9.55 -2.86
C ILE A 4 8.39 -10.52 -3.96
N SER A 5 7.40 -11.21 -4.52
CA SER A 5 7.63 -12.16 -5.61
C SER A 5 6.74 -11.84 -6.80
N ARG A 6 7.26 -12.03 -8.00
CA ARG A 6 6.50 -11.93 -9.23
C ARG A 6 6.30 -13.32 -9.81
N ILE A 7 5.06 -13.64 -10.15
CA ILE A 7 4.67 -14.94 -10.66
C ILE A 7 4.27 -14.79 -12.13
N ASP A 8 4.82 -15.63 -12.97
CA ASP A 8 4.36 -15.79 -14.34
C ASP A 8 3.13 -16.70 -14.33
N VAL A 9 1.96 -16.13 -14.67
CA VAL A 9 0.68 -16.87 -14.60
C VAL A 9 0.50 -17.84 -15.76
N PHE A 10 1.30 -17.77 -16.81
CA PHE A 10 1.24 -18.72 -17.91
C PHE A 10 2.03 -19.99 -17.62
N THR A 11 3.11 -19.89 -16.86
CA THR A 11 3.97 -21.02 -16.50
C THR A 11 3.79 -21.43 -15.03
N ASN A 12 3.08 -20.63 -14.23
CA ASN A 12 2.91 -20.81 -12.78
C ASN A 12 4.25 -20.91 -12.05
N THR A 13 5.20 -20.07 -12.46
CA THR A 13 6.54 -20.03 -11.85
C THR A 13 6.83 -18.66 -11.26
N VAL A 14 7.62 -18.66 -10.19
CA VAL A 14 8.19 -17.40 -9.65
C VAL A 14 9.37 -17.03 -10.53
N ASN A 15 9.26 -15.91 -11.25
CA ASN A 15 10.30 -15.46 -12.15
C ASN A 15 11.15 -14.30 -11.59
N TYR A 16 10.77 -13.80 -10.40
CA TYR A 16 11.55 -12.81 -9.66
C TYR A 16 11.15 -12.79 -8.20
N SER A 17 12.11 -12.60 -7.32
CA SER A 17 11.87 -12.34 -5.90
C SER A 17 12.87 -11.33 -5.36
N ALA A 18 12.41 -10.47 -4.46
CA ALA A 18 13.25 -9.54 -3.72
C ALA A 18 13.03 -9.75 -2.22
N ASP A 19 14.12 -9.91 -1.48
CA ASP A 19 14.08 -10.05 -0.04
C ASP A 19 14.24 -8.69 0.65
N PHE A 20 13.53 -8.52 1.74
CA PHE A 20 13.68 -7.37 2.64
C PHE A 20 14.61 -7.75 3.80
N ALA A 21 15.05 -6.76 4.57
CA ALA A 21 15.84 -7.02 5.77
C ALA A 21 15.05 -7.85 6.80
N THR A 22 15.76 -8.49 7.73
CA THR A 22 15.17 -9.44 8.67
C THR A 22 13.99 -8.88 9.46
N THR A 23 14.02 -7.58 9.76
CA THR A 23 12.99 -6.91 10.55
C THR A 23 11.94 -6.20 9.69
N GLU A 24 12.09 -6.22 8.37
CA GLU A 24 11.19 -5.52 7.46
C GLU A 24 10.11 -6.46 6.94
N HIS A 25 8.85 -6.03 7.06
CA HIS A 25 7.67 -6.77 6.65
C HIS A 25 6.75 -5.86 5.83
N PRO A 26 6.93 -5.80 4.50
CA PRO A 26 6.07 -4.98 3.67
C PRO A 26 4.64 -5.51 3.65
N ASP A 27 3.68 -4.58 3.65
CA ASP A 27 2.26 -4.88 3.66
C ASP A 27 1.52 -4.15 2.54
N PHE A 28 0.29 -4.57 2.29
CA PHE A 28 -0.70 -3.87 1.45
C PHE A 28 -0.20 -3.62 0.03
N LEU A 29 0.33 -4.65 -0.59
CA LEU A 29 0.80 -4.57 -1.96
C LEU A 29 -0.35 -4.20 -2.91
N ASN A 30 -0.17 -3.15 -3.67
CA ASN A 30 -1.10 -2.67 -4.68
C ASN A 30 -0.37 -2.48 -6.00
N ILE A 31 -1.09 -2.67 -7.09
CA ILE A 31 -0.60 -2.37 -8.44
C ILE A 31 -1.66 -1.53 -9.16
N GLU A 32 -1.22 -0.42 -9.74
CA GLU A 32 -2.04 0.40 -10.63
C GLU A 32 -1.22 0.73 -11.87
N GLY A 33 -1.65 0.25 -13.03
CA GLY A 33 -0.84 0.31 -14.25
C GLY A 33 0.47 -0.45 -14.06
N ASP A 34 1.58 0.22 -14.29
CA ASP A 34 2.92 -0.32 -14.09
C ASP A 34 3.53 0.06 -12.74
N SER A 35 2.79 0.76 -11.91
CA SER A 35 3.25 1.19 -10.59
C SER A 35 2.91 0.16 -9.52
N LEU A 36 3.87 -0.09 -8.65
CA LEU A 36 3.76 -1.00 -7.53
C LEU A 36 3.89 -0.20 -6.24
N TYR A 37 2.97 -0.43 -5.31
CA TYR A 37 2.90 0.30 -4.04
C TYR A 37 2.91 -0.69 -2.89
N PHE A 38 3.65 -0.39 -1.84
CA PHE A 38 3.57 -1.14 -0.59
C PHE A 38 3.80 -0.22 0.61
N PHE A 39 3.37 -0.69 1.76
CA PHE A 39 3.54 -0.01 3.03
C PHE A 39 4.64 -0.72 3.83
N LEU A 40 5.54 0.05 4.42
CA LEU A 40 6.59 -0.47 5.29
C LEU A 40 6.97 0.60 6.32
N ASP A 41 6.85 0.26 7.59
CA ASP A 41 7.29 1.10 8.72
C ASP A 41 6.81 2.56 8.65
N GLY A 42 5.54 2.76 8.32
CA GLY A 42 4.93 4.09 8.23
C GLY A 42 5.20 4.82 6.92
N GLY A 43 5.88 4.20 5.99
CA GLY A 43 6.14 4.76 4.67
C GLY A 43 5.35 4.08 3.56
N VAL A 44 4.99 4.82 2.55
CA VAL A 44 4.43 4.28 1.30
C VAL A 44 5.53 4.33 0.24
N PHE A 45 5.89 3.17 -0.26
CA PHE A 45 6.94 3.00 -1.26
C PHE A 45 6.31 2.78 -2.62
N VAL A 46 6.87 3.40 -3.64
CA VAL A 46 6.36 3.32 -5.01
C VAL A 46 7.48 2.90 -5.93
N GLY A 47 7.25 1.81 -6.65
CA GLY A 47 8.19 1.30 -7.65
C GLY A 47 7.50 1.00 -8.97
N ASN A 48 8.26 0.46 -9.90
CA ASN A 48 7.73 0.02 -11.18
C ASN A 48 7.63 -1.50 -11.16
N ALA A 49 6.44 -2.03 -11.46
CA ALA A 49 6.18 -3.47 -11.44
C ALA A 49 6.93 -4.23 -12.54
N LEU A 50 7.40 -3.54 -13.57
CA LEU A 50 8.18 -4.14 -14.67
C LEU A 50 9.68 -4.19 -14.38
N ASP A 51 10.16 -3.37 -13.47
CA ASP A 51 11.55 -3.37 -13.05
C ASP A 51 11.80 -4.46 -12.00
N TYR A 52 13.06 -4.87 -11.87
CA TYR A 52 13.48 -5.84 -10.87
C TYR A 52 14.13 -5.17 -9.67
N LEU A 53 13.80 -3.91 -9.42
CA LEU A 53 14.34 -3.12 -8.31
C LEU A 53 13.23 -2.77 -7.32
N VAL A 54 13.48 -3.05 -6.05
CA VAL A 54 12.59 -2.63 -4.97
C VAL A 54 13.00 -1.22 -4.55
N PRO A 55 12.05 -0.26 -4.46
CA PRO A 55 12.38 1.08 -4.00
C PRO A 55 12.88 1.06 -2.55
N THR A 56 13.87 1.88 -2.25
CA THR A 56 14.50 1.93 -0.93
C THR A 56 14.12 3.18 -0.13
N ALA A 57 13.38 4.11 -0.74
CA ALA A 57 12.94 5.33 -0.08
C ALA A 57 11.43 5.48 -0.20
N ALA A 58 10.77 5.87 0.89
CA ALA A 58 9.34 6.12 0.89
C ALA A 58 9.01 7.38 0.09
N GLN A 59 7.89 7.33 -0.67
CA GLN A 59 7.35 8.50 -1.35
C GLN A 59 6.68 9.45 -0.36
N LEU A 60 5.96 8.90 0.62
CA LEU A 60 5.33 9.68 1.67
C LEU A 60 5.26 8.87 2.96
N THR A 61 5.13 9.59 4.08
CA THR A 61 4.95 9.01 5.40
C THR A 61 3.49 9.17 5.79
N VAL A 62 2.91 8.10 6.33
CA VAL A 62 1.49 8.04 6.69
C VAL A 62 1.34 7.38 8.06
N PRO A 63 0.16 7.52 8.72
CA PRO A 63 -0.13 6.73 9.92
C PRO A 63 -0.10 5.23 9.65
N PHE A 64 -0.03 4.42 10.69
CA PHE A 64 -0.16 2.99 10.56
C PHE A 64 -1.60 2.64 10.18
N PHE A 65 -1.77 2.15 8.96
CA PHE A 65 -3.07 1.74 8.45
C PHE A 65 -3.34 0.27 8.75
N TYR A 66 -4.62 -0.05 8.89
CA TYR A 66 -5.09 -1.43 8.94
C TYR A 66 -5.14 -2.06 7.55
N ASN A 67 -5.38 -1.24 6.53
CA ASN A 67 -5.27 -1.61 5.12
C ASN A 67 -5.06 -0.36 4.27
N MET A 68 -4.61 -0.56 3.05
CA MET A 68 -4.34 0.50 2.09
C MET A 68 -4.75 0.05 0.69
N ASN A 69 -5.42 0.93 -0.03
CA ASN A 69 -5.81 0.70 -1.41
C ASN A 69 -5.39 1.88 -2.29
N ILE A 70 -4.92 1.58 -3.49
CA ILE A 70 -4.57 2.59 -4.50
C ILE A 70 -5.62 2.53 -5.60
N ILE A 71 -6.29 3.66 -5.84
CA ILE A 71 -7.36 3.75 -6.83
C ILE A 71 -7.24 5.08 -7.56
N ASN A 72 -7.05 5.03 -8.88
CA ASN A 72 -7.01 6.22 -9.75
C ASN A 72 -6.05 7.31 -9.25
N GLY A 73 -4.83 6.93 -8.89
CA GLY A 73 -3.78 7.86 -8.46
C GLY A 73 -3.96 8.40 -7.05
N LYS A 74 -4.86 7.82 -6.27
CA LYS A 74 -5.09 8.19 -4.87
C LYS A 74 -4.89 7.02 -3.94
N LEU A 75 -4.35 7.30 -2.77
CA LEU A 75 -4.20 6.34 -1.69
C LEU A 75 -5.36 6.50 -0.72
N TYR A 76 -6.02 5.38 -0.42
CA TYR A 76 -7.06 5.29 0.60
C TYR A 76 -6.54 4.44 1.73
N GLY A 77 -6.23 5.07 2.86
CA GLY A 77 -5.71 4.39 4.04
C GLY A 77 -6.81 4.17 5.08
N CYS A 78 -7.04 2.93 5.44
CA CYS A 78 -7.97 2.57 6.50
C CYS A 78 -7.26 2.67 7.84
N ASN A 79 -7.62 3.66 8.64
CA ASN A 79 -7.03 3.90 9.95
C ASN A 79 -8.01 3.41 11.04
N ALA A 80 -7.66 2.32 11.71
CA ALA A 80 -8.48 1.73 12.76
C ALA A 80 -8.33 2.41 14.12
N GLY A 81 -7.34 3.31 14.25
CA GLY A 81 -7.10 4.02 15.50
C GLY A 81 -6.83 3.09 16.68
N ASP A 82 -7.68 3.16 17.69
CA ASP A 82 -7.57 2.33 18.90
C ASP A 82 -8.28 0.97 18.78
N PHE A 83 -8.83 0.63 17.62
CA PHE A 83 -9.57 -0.60 17.35
C PHE A 83 -10.89 -0.74 18.14
N ALA A 84 -11.29 0.27 18.87
CA ALA A 84 -12.50 0.27 19.70
C ALA A 84 -13.49 1.36 19.31
N SER A 85 -12.99 2.51 18.88
CA SER A 85 -13.78 3.64 18.41
C SER A 85 -13.90 3.62 16.89
N ASN A 86 -14.75 4.47 16.33
CA ASN A 86 -14.84 4.65 14.89
C ASN A 86 -13.48 5.03 14.30
N GLY A 87 -13.12 4.39 13.19
CA GLY A 87 -11.92 4.71 12.46
C GLY A 87 -12.16 5.76 11.39
N THR A 88 -11.13 5.97 10.58
CA THR A 88 -11.18 6.91 9.46
C THR A 88 -10.66 6.25 8.19
N VAL A 89 -11.07 6.80 7.05
CA VAL A 89 -10.37 6.58 5.78
C VAL A 89 -9.68 7.88 5.42
N GLU A 90 -8.37 7.84 5.26
CA GLU A 90 -7.55 8.99 4.87
C GLU A 90 -7.23 8.89 3.40
N VAL A 91 -7.46 9.98 2.67
CA VAL A 91 -7.27 10.01 1.22
C VAL A 91 -6.11 10.93 0.89
N TYR A 92 -5.11 10.40 0.20
CA TYR A 92 -3.94 11.14 -0.25
C TYR A 92 -3.91 11.20 -1.77
N ASP A 93 -3.60 12.38 -2.30
CA ASP A 93 -3.31 12.55 -3.73
C ASP A 93 -1.84 12.17 -3.97
N LEU A 94 -1.60 11.12 -4.74
CA LEU A 94 -0.23 10.64 -4.97
C LEU A 94 0.56 11.52 -5.95
N SER A 95 -0.09 12.45 -6.66
CA SER A 95 0.63 13.42 -7.49
C SER A 95 1.26 14.53 -6.67
N THR A 96 0.73 14.84 -5.51
CA THR A 96 1.20 15.90 -4.61
C THR A 96 1.68 15.37 -3.26
N ASN A 97 1.37 14.12 -2.93
CA ASN A 97 1.57 13.48 -1.62
C ASN A 97 0.83 14.17 -0.48
N ALA A 98 -0.21 14.93 -0.80
CA ALA A 98 -0.98 15.69 0.19
C ALA A 98 -2.21 14.92 0.67
N LEU A 99 -2.50 15.02 1.96
CA LEU A 99 -3.76 14.56 2.54
C LEU A 99 -4.90 15.43 2.01
N GLU A 100 -5.85 14.81 1.31
CA GLU A 100 -6.97 15.47 0.65
C GLU A 100 -8.24 15.47 1.48
N ALA A 101 -8.47 14.35 2.18
CA ALA A 101 -9.69 14.16 2.96
C ALA A 101 -9.46 13.15 4.08
N THR A 102 -10.24 13.31 5.14
CA THR A 102 -10.35 12.35 6.23
C THR A 102 -11.83 12.07 6.44
N LEU A 103 -12.24 10.83 6.24
CA LEU A 103 -13.63 10.41 6.30
C LEU A 103 -13.87 9.57 7.55
N ASN A 104 -14.84 9.94 8.36
CA ASN A 104 -15.24 9.13 9.50
C ASN A 104 -16.03 7.91 9.02
N VAL A 105 -15.65 6.75 9.50
CA VAL A 105 -16.26 5.47 9.13
C VAL A 105 -16.50 4.62 10.37
N GLY A 106 -16.91 3.38 10.18
CA GLY A 106 -17.14 2.46 11.30
C GLY A 106 -15.87 1.99 11.99
N ILE A 107 -16.01 1.11 12.96
CA ILE A 107 -14.91 0.53 13.72
C ILE A 107 -14.11 -0.41 12.81
N ILE A 108 -12.79 -0.30 12.84
CA ILE A 108 -11.85 -1.14 12.09
C ILE A 108 -12.20 -1.20 10.58
N PRO A 109 -12.08 -0.07 9.86
CA PRO A 109 -12.28 -0.09 8.42
C PRO A 109 -11.22 -0.99 7.77
N GLY A 110 -11.65 -1.92 6.94
CA GLY A 110 -10.78 -2.98 6.45
C GLY A 110 -10.44 -2.93 4.97
N ASN A 111 -11.21 -2.18 4.18
CA ASN A 111 -10.96 -2.13 2.74
C ASN A 111 -11.74 -0.99 2.08
N VAL A 112 -11.23 -0.54 0.94
CA VAL A 112 -11.87 0.45 0.07
C VAL A 112 -11.81 -0.09 -1.35
N TYR A 113 -12.92 0.00 -2.08
CA TYR A 113 -12.94 -0.37 -3.48
C TYR A 113 -13.77 0.62 -4.29
N LEU A 114 -13.46 0.71 -5.58
CA LEU A 114 -14.19 1.57 -6.51
C LEU A 114 -15.47 0.88 -6.94
N ASN A 115 -16.60 1.56 -6.71
CA ASN A 115 -17.90 1.11 -7.19
C ASN A 115 -18.24 1.87 -8.47
N GLU A 116 -18.19 1.19 -9.58
CA GLU A 116 -18.47 1.74 -10.90
C GLU A 116 -19.90 1.50 -11.37
#